data_6be015b19b2959e0099ca2dc68d3dfeb
#
_entry.id   6be015b19b2959e0099ca2dc68d3dfeb
#
_cell.length_a   1.000
_cell.length_b   1.000
_cell.length_c   1.000
_cell.angle_alpha   90.00
_cell.angle_beta   90.00
_cell.angle_gamma   90.00
#
_symmetry.space_group_name_H-M   'P 1'
#
loop_
_entity.id
_entity.type
_entity.pdbx_description
1 polymer ?
#
loop_
_entity_poly.entity_id
_entity_poly.type
_entity_poly.pdbx_seq_one_letter_code
_entity_poly.pdbx_strand_id
1 'polypeptide(L)'
;MSPNLRIPELKTLAVAACLLALWAGGGAAAVQEAVVPEGSAASPEVLYSPEDRPADRLVSLYNGAQKSIYLAIYGLTYPPIIKALVAAHKRGVDVRVITDRQKLEDTNQRTGLETLRLAGIPIKINRHDGLMHIKQAVIDDRVNTSGSMNQTSSAARYNDERLDIVHDASSTQRAKDKFLKMWADHGRFEDWR
;
A
#
# COMPACT_ATOMS: atom_id res chain seq x y z
N MET A 1 56.41 -12.07 39.20
CA MET A 1 56.18 -10.65 39.56
C MET A 1 56.16 -9.88 38.24
N SER A 2 54.99 -9.57 37.73
CA SER A 2 54.82 -8.71 36.55
C SER A 2 53.64 -7.77 36.81
N PRO A 3 53.79 -6.46 36.60
CA PRO A 3 52.76 -5.49 36.97
C PRO A 3 51.71 -5.38 35.85
N ASN A 4 50.45 -5.26 36.29
CA ASN A 4 49.28 -4.96 35.51
C ASN A 4 49.37 -3.56 34.88
N LEU A 5 49.26 -3.48 33.57
CA LEU A 5 49.03 -2.23 32.86
C LEU A 5 47.52 -2.06 32.59
N ARG A 6 46.90 -1.07 33.28
CA ARG A 6 45.54 -0.60 32.97
C ARG A 6 45.58 0.38 31.80
N ILE A 7 44.77 0.14 30.77
CA ILE A 7 44.55 1.07 29.70
C ILE A 7 43.40 2.02 30.08
N PRO A 8 43.56 3.34 29.99
CA PRO A 8 42.46 4.27 30.29
C PRO A 8 41.48 4.40 29.09
N GLU A 9 40.21 4.49 29.43
CA GLU A 9 39.11 4.73 28.47
C GLU A 9 39.28 6.10 27.78
N LEU A 10 39.25 6.09 26.43
CA LEU A 10 39.18 7.31 25.64
C LEU A 10 37.72 7.82 25.60
N LYS A 11 37.46 8.91 26.29
CA LYS A 11 36.25 9.71 26.15
C LYS A 11 36.33 10.50 24.84
N THR A 12 35.43 10.23 23.91
CA THR A 12 35.33 10.95 22.65
C THR A 12 34.76 12.35 22.91
N LEU A 13 35.61 13.37 22.77
CA LEU A 13 35.15 14.77 22.75
C LEU A 13 34.55 15.09 21.39
N ALA A 14 33.32 15.54 21.38
CA ALA A 14 32.69 16.16 20.22
C ALA A 14 33.28 17.58 20.04
N VAL A 15 34.00 17.81 18.96
CA VAL A 15 34.50 19.14 18.58
C VAL A 15 33.43 19.77 17.68
N ALA A 16 32.72 20.77 18.21
CA ALA A 16 31.91 21.68 17.43
C ALA A 16 32.83 22.74 16.76
N ALA A 17 32.99 22.66 15.47
CA ALA A 17 33.67 23.72 14.70
C ALA A 17 32.61 24.65 14.11
N CYS A 18 32.46 25.85 14.74
CA CYS A 18 31.79 26.99 14.13
C CYS A 18 32.76 27.66 13.15
N LEU A 19 32.49 27.57 11.87
CA LEU A 19 33.09 28.43 10.87
C LEU A 19 32.07 29.45 10.37
N LEU A 20 32.22 30.69 10.82
CA LEU A 20 31.58 31.89 10.27
C LEU A 20 32.28 32.21 8.95
N ALA A 21 31.61 32.07 7.82
CA ALA A 21 31.97 32.69 6.58
C ALA A 21 30.82 33.56 6.10
N LEU A 22 30.96 34.87 6.26
CA LEU A 22 30.15 35.92 5.61
C LEU A 22 30.49 35.91 4.11
N TRP A 23 29.54 35.55 3.26
CA TRP A 23 29.54 35.92 1.85
C TRP A 23 28.14 36.36 1.43
N ALA A 24 28.09 37.60 0.91
CA ALA A 24 26.86 38.22 0.45
C ALA A 24 26.48 37.70 -0.93
N GLY A 25 25.15 37.49 -1.13
CA GLY A 25 24.47 37.53 -2.42
C GLY A 25 24.24 36.21 -3.13
N GLY A 26 22.97 35.80 -3.18
CA GLY A 26 22.46 34.75 -4.07
C GLY A 26 21.65 33.70 -3.32
N GLY A 27 20.33 33.90 -3.23
CA GLY A 27 19.44 32.94 -2.55
C GLY A 27 19.34 31.62 -3.32
N ALA A 28 20.13 30.64 -2.92
CA ALA A 28 19.85 29.24 -3.18
C ALA A 28 19.20 28.71 -1.91
N ALA A 29 17.91 28.41 -1.96
CA ALA A 29 17.23 27.68 -0.89
C ALA A 29 17.92 26.33 -0.78
N ALA A 30 18.70 26.15 0.28
CA ALA A 30 19.23 24.84 0.64
C ALA A 30 18.04 23.92 0.92
N VAL A 31 17.84 22.94 0.03
CA VAL A 31 16.95 21.82 0.31
C VAL A 31 17.63 21.04 1.44
N GLN A 32 17.15 21.26 2.64
CA GLN A 32 17.59 20.52 3.81
C GLN A 32 17.08 19.10 3.62
N GLU A 33 17.96 18.17 3.25
CA GLU A 33 17.64 16.74 3.26
C GLU A 33 17.22 16.39 4.69
N ALA A 34 15.94 16.09 4.83
CA ALA A 34 15.42 15.57 6.09
C ALA A 34 16.11 14.23 6.34
N VAL A 35 17.02 14.19 7.30
CA VAL A 35 17.57 12.94 7.84
C VAL A 35 16.40 12.18 8.45
N VAL A 36 15.89 11.18 7.70
CA VAL A 36 14.91 10.23 8.22
C VAL A 36 15.65 9.41 9.28
N PRO A 37 15.21 9.41 10.56
CA PRO A 37 15.85 8.57 11.55
C PRO A 37 15.71 7.10 11.11
N GLU A 38 16.81 6.37 11.09
CA GLU A 38 16.87 4.93 10.89
C GLU A 38 16.19 4.20 12.07
N GLY A 39 14.87 4.27 12.12
CA GLY A 39 14.06 3.31 12.87
C GLY A 39 13.83 2.16 11.92
N SER A 40 14.27 0.98 12.26
CA SER A 40 14.15 -0.28 11.54
C SER A 40 12.70 -0.54 11.09
N ALA A 41 12.25 0.14 10.05
CA ALA A 41 11.09 -0.27 9.28
C ALA A 41 11.49 -1.57 8.56
N ALA A 42 10.76 -2.65 8.82
CA ALA A 42 10.96 -3.89 8.09
C ALA A 42 10.90 -3.60 6.59
N SER A 43 11.90 -4.05 5.84
CA SER A 43 11.90 -3.91 4.39
C SER A 43 10.61 -4.48 3.81
N PRO A 44 10.01 -3.86 2.79
CA PRO A 44 8.83 -4.40 2.15
C PRO A 44 9.12 -5.79 1.55
N GLU A 45 8.14 -6.69 1.61
CA GLU A 45 8.16 -7.91 0.83
C GLU A 45 7.88 -7.53 -0.62
N VAL A 46 8.84 -7.73 -1.53
CA VAL A 46 8.74 -7.37 -2.95
C VAL A 46 8.56 -8.64 -3.76
N LEU A 47 7.49 -8.71 -4.53
CA LEU A 47 7.12 -9.88 -5.33
C LEU A 47 6.92 -9.48 -6.79
N TYR A 48 7.36 -10.33 -7.70
CA TYR A 48 7.17 -10.17 -9.13
C TYR A 48 6.28 -11.28 -9.70
N SER A 49 5.39 -10.92 -10.58
CA SER A 49 4.55 -11.85 -11.35
C SER A 49 5.24 -12.15 -12.70
N PRO A 50 5.16 -13.38 -13.17
CA PRO A 50 4.44 -14.53 -12.59
C PRO A 50 5.27 -15.33 -11.56
N GLU A 51 6.58 -15.11 -11.42
CA GLU A 51 7.55 -15.97 -10.74
C GLU A 51 7.23 -16.17 -9.26
N ASP A 52 7.00 -15.08 -8.52
CA ASP A 52 6.78 -15.11 -7.06
C ASP A 52 5.32 -15.32 -6.67
N ARG A 53 4.43 -15.45 -7.67
CA ARG A 53 2.99 -15.69 -7.48
C ARG A 53 2.31 -14.68 -6.53
N PRO A 54 2.44 -13.37 -6.76
CA PRO A 54 1.95 -12.33 -5.83
C PRO A 54 0.43 -12.39 -5.61
N ALA A 55 -0.34 -12.91 -6.55
CA ALA A 55 -1.78 -13.11 -6.40
C ALA A 55 -2.12 -14.12 -5.28
N ASP A 56 -1.33 -15.19 -5.12
CA ASP A 56 -1.53 -16.16 -4.05
C ASP A 56 -1.21 -15.54 -2.69
N ARG A 57 -0.21 -14.67 -2.66
CA ARG A 57 0.12 -13.92 -1.46
C ARG A 57 -0.99 -12.96 -1.05
N LEU A 58 -1.62 -12.25 -2.01
CA LEU A 58 -2.81 -11.43 -1.75
C LEU A 58 -3.98 -12.28 -1.21
N VAL A 59 -4.25 -13.44 -1.81
CA VAL A 59 -5.28 -14.37 -1.32
C VAL A 59 -5.00 -14.77 0.12
N SER A 60 -3.75 -15.08 0.46
CA SER A 60 -3.34 -15.41 1.83
C SER A 60 -3.61 -14.25 2.81
N LEU A 61 -3.24 -13.01 2.44
CA LEU A 61 -3.50 -11.82 3.25
C LEU A 61 -5.00 -11.59 3.47
N TYR A 62 -5.83 -11.72 2.44
CA TYR A 62 -7.28 -11.54 2.57
C TYR A 62 -7.94 -12.65 3.40
N ASN A 63 -7.44 -13.88 3.27
CA ASN A 63 -7.92 -14.99 4.11
C ASN A 63 -7.51 -14.83 5.58
N GLY A 64 -6.38 -14.19 5.86
CA GLY A 64 -5.89 -13.89 7.21
C GLY A 64 -6.51 -12.64 7.85
N ALA A 65 -7.20 -11.79 7.08
CA ALA A 65 -7.79 -10.55 7.57
C ALA A 65 -8.83 -10.78 8.67
N GLN A 66 -8.77 -9.94 9.73
CA GLN A 66 -9.62 -10.05 10.92
C GLN A 66 -10.54 -8.84 11.13
N LYS A 67 -10.18 -7.65 10.62
CA LYS A 67 -10.90 -6.40 10.87
C LYS A 67 -11.40 -5.73 9.61
N SER A 68 -10.50 -5.46 8.66
CA SER A 68 -10.84 -4.69 7.48
C SER A 68 -9.98 -5.02 6.26
N ILE A 69 -10.58 -4.88 5.08
CA ILE A 69 -9.89 -4.86 3.78
C ILE A 69 -10.43 -3.67 2.99
N TYR A 70 -9.60 -2.64 2.79
CA TYR A 70 -9.93 -1.47 1.98
C TYR A 70 -9.15 -1.54 0.67
N LEU A 71 -9.84 -1.89 -0.40
CA LEU A 71 -9.26 -2.16 -1.71
C LEU A 71 -9.57 -1.04 -2.70
N ALA A 72 -8.55 -0.29 -3.13
CA ALA A 72 -8.60 0.61 -4.28
C ALA A 72 -7.85 -0.06 -5.45
N ILE A 73 -8.58 -0.47 -6.49
CA ILE A 73 -8.02 -1.29 -7.56
C ILE A 73 -8.64 -0.97 -8.92
N TYR A 74 -7.78 -0.78 -9.93
CA TYR A 74 -8.22 -0.51 -11.29
C TYR A 74 -8.88 -1.74 -11.94
N GLY A 75 -8.22 -2.91 -11.89
CA GLY A 75 -8.71 -4.15 -12.46
C GLY A 75 -8.88 -5.26 -11.42
N LEU A 76 -10.08 -5.86 -11.33
CA LEU A 76 -10.43 -6.90 -10.36
C LEU A 76 -11.25 -8.01 -11.03
N THR A 77 -10.56 -9.02 -11.59
CA THR A 77 -11.20 -10.11 -12.34
C THR A 77 -10.72 -11.49 -11.93
N TYR A 78 -9.70 -11.60 -11.05
CA TYR A 78 -9.11 -12.89 -10.68
C TYR A 78 -9.99 -13.65 -9.68
N PRO A 79 -10.59 -14.80 -10.06
CA PRO A 79 -11.58 -15.48 -9.23
C PRO A 79 -11.10 -15.87 -7.83
N PRO A 80 -9.84 -16.33 -7.60
CA PRO A 80 -9.37 -16.63 -6.26
C PRO A 80 -9.38 -15.42 -5.32
N ILE A 81 -9.03 -14.22 -5.82
CA ILE A 81 -9.07 -12.97 -5.05
C ILE A 81 -10.52 -12.59 -4.72
N ILE A 82 -11.42 -12.64 -5.71
CA ILE A 82 -12.85 -12.36 -5.50
C ILE A 82 -13.44 -13.29 -4.43
N LYS A 83 -13.12 -14.59 -4.49
CA LYS A 83 -13.55 -15.58 -3.47
C LYS A 83 -12.98 -15.25 -2.08
N ALA A 84 -11.73 -14.83 -1.99
CA ALA A 84 -11.10 -14.48 -0.72
C ALA A 84 -11.75 -13.24 -0.08
N LEU A 85 -12.09 -12.20 -0.88
CA LEU A 85 -12.81 -11.03 -0.42
C LEU A 85 -14.22 -11.39 0.10
N VAL A 86 -14.96 -12.21 -0.63
CA VAL A 86 -16.29 -12.72 -0.20
C VAL A 86 -16.16 -13.52 1.09
N ALA A 87 -15.16 -14.39 1.19
CA ALA A 87 -14.94 -15.20 2.39
C ALA A 87 -14.57 -14.32 3.60
N ALA A 88 -13.75 -13.27 3.41
CA ALA A 88 -13.43 -12.31 4.46
C ALA A 88 -14.70 -11.57 4.94
N HIS A 89 -15.51 -11.08 4.01
CA HIS A 89 -16.77 -10.40 4.35
C HIS A 89 -17.74 -11.31 5.13
N LYS A 90 -17.86 -12.57 4.72
CA LYS A 90 -18.69 -13.57 5.45
C LYS A 90 -18.19 -13.87 6.87
N ARG A 91 -16.88 -13.64 7.15
CA ARG A 91 -16.33 -13.73 8.51
C ARG A 91 -16.58 -12.48 9.35
N GLY A 92 -17.20 -11.43 8.78
CA GLY A 92 -17.48 -10.16 9.47
C GLY A 92 -16.39 -9.10 9.26
N VAL A 93 -15.43 -9.32 8.36
CA VAL A 93 -14.42 -8.32 8.00
C VAL A 93 -15.07 -7.16 7.23
N ASP A 94 -14.77 -5.91 7.57
CA ASP A 94 -15.22 -4.71 6.83
C ASP A 94 -14.49 -4.62 5.49
N VAL A 95 -15.09 -5.20 4.45
CA VAL A 95 -14.54 -5.17 3.09
C VAL A 95 -15.19 -4.05 2.29
N ARG A 96 -14.37 -3.14 1.74
CA ARG A 96 -14.83 -2.03 0.86
C ARG A 96 -13.97 -1.98 -0.39
N VAL A 97 -14.59 -1.71 -1.53
CA VAL A 97 -13.91 -1.66 -2.83
C VAL A 97 -14.16 -0.33 -3.52
N ILE A 98 -13.09 0.28 -4.04
CA ILE A 98 -13.17 1.40 -5.01
C ILE A 98 -12.52 0.93 -6.30
N THR A 99 -13.22 1.08 -7.43
CA THR A 99 -12.69 0.70 -8.74
C THR A 99 -12.96 1.78 -9.79
N ASP A 100 -12.47 1.56 -10.99
CA ASP A 100 -12.63 2.51 -12.10
C ASP A 100 -13.91 2.25 -12.90
N ARG A 101 -14.63 3.34 -13.23
CA ARG A 101 -15.86 3.31 -14.01
C ARG A 101 -15.65 2.74 -15.43
N GLN A 102 -14.53 3.07 -16.09
CA GLN A 102 -14.28 2.58 -17.44
C GLN A 102 -14.09 1.06 -17.48
N LYS A 103 -13.62 0.47 -16.38
CA LYS A 103 -13.47 -1.00 -16.27
C LYS A 103 -14.80 -1.75 -16.19
N LEU A 104 -15.93 -1.05 -16.05
CA LEU A 104 -17.25 -1.67 -16.15
C LEU A 104 -17.62 -2.12 -17.58
N GLU A 105 -16.89 -1.66 -18.59
CA GLU A 105 -17.04 -2.13 -19.98
C GLU A 105 -16.49 -3.56 -20.15
N ASP A 106 -15.54 -3.97 -19.31
CA ASP A 106 -15.01 -5.33 -19.27
C ASP A 106 -16.01 -6.28 -18.59
N THR A 107 -16.52 -7.26 -19.30
CA THR A 107 -17.50 -8.23 -18.81
C THR A 107 -16.98 -9.04 -17.62
N ASN A 108 -15.68 -9.41 -17.61
CA ASN A 108 -15.10 -10.15 -16.49
C ASN A 108 -15.03 -9.27 -15.23
N GLN A 109 -14.69 -7.99 -15.40
CA GLN A 109 -14.70 -7.01 -14.29
C GLN A 109 -16.12 -6.90 -13.72
N ARG A 110 -17.12 -6.69 -14.58
CA ARG A 110 -18.52 -6.57 -14.17
C ARG A 110 -18.98 -7.82 -13.41
N THR A 111 -18.69 -9.01 -13.92
CA THR A 111 -19.02 -10.29 -13.27
C THR A 111 -18.37 -10.41 -11.89
N GLY A 112 -17.11 -10.02 -11.76
CA GLY A 112 -16.39 -10.02 -10.49
C GLY A 112 -17.02 -9.06 -9.47
N LEU A 113 -17.30 -7.83 -9.88
CA LEU A 113 -17.94 -6.83 -9.02
C LEU A 113 -19.36 -7.24 -8.62
N GLU A 114 -20.14 -7.81 -9.54
CA GLU A 114 -21.49 -8.33 -9.24
C GLU A 114 -21.43 -9.43 -8.19
N THR A 115 -20.44 -10.32 -8.25
CA THR A 115 -20.22 -11.35 -7.23
C THR A 115 -19.98 -10.73 -5.85
N LEU A 116 -19.17 -9.66 -5.78
CA LEU A 116 -18.92 -8.93 -4.53
C LEU A 116 -20.18 -8.21 -4.02
N ARG A 117 -20.91 -7.54 -4.92
CA ARG A 117 -22.14 -6.82 -4.61
C ARG A 117 -23.22 -7.75 -4.05
N LEU A 118 -23.45 -8.90 -4.70
CA LEU A 118 -24.39 -9.92 -4.23
C LEU A 118 -24.00 -10.53 -2.88
N ALA A 119 -22.72 -10.51 -2.54
CA ALA A 119 -22.26 -10.90 -1.21
C ALA A 119 -22.44 -9.80 -0.15
N GLY A 120 -22.92 -8.60 -0.51
CA GLY A 120 -23.13 -7.47 0.39
C GLY A 120 -21.91 -6.54 0.56
N ILE A 121 -20.86 -6.72 -0.23
CA ILE A 121 -19.68 -5.86 -0.19
C ILE A 121 -19.99 -4.53 -0.88
N PRO A 122 -19.84 -3.38 -0.19
CA PRO A 122 -20.06 -2.07 -0.80
C PRO A 122 -18.94 -1.72 -1.77
N ILE A 123 -19.33 -1.18 -2.93
CA ILE A 123 -18.44 -0.83 -4.02
C ILE A 123 -18.68 0.62 -4.44
N LYS A 124 -17.61 1.37 -4.67
CA LYS A 124 -17.67 2.68 -5.31
C LYS A 124 -16.90 2.71 -6.63
N ILE A 125 -17.36 3.57 -7.54
CA ILE A 125 -16.71 3.86 -8.81
C ILE A 125 -16.43 5.36 -8.90
N ASN A 126 -15.39 5.76 -9.67
CA ASN A 126 -15.10 7.17 -9.88
C ASN A 126 -16.12 7.84 -10.81
N ARG A 127 -16.38 9.15 -10.55
CA ARG A 127 -17.20 10.05 -11.38
C ARG A 127 -16.37 11.16 -12.01
N HIS A 128 -15.17 11.41 -11.49
CA HIS A 128 -14.28 12.45 -12.00
C HIS A 128 -13.68 12.06 -13.34
N ASP A 129 -13.17 13.04 -14.07
CA ASP A 129 -12.34 12.83 -15.24
C ASP A 129 -11.03 12.15 -14.86
N GLY A 130 -10.47 11.35 -15.78
CA GLY A 130 -9.32 10.52 -15.52
C GLY A 130 -9.68 9.20 -14.82
N LEU A 131 -8.67 8.39 -14.54
CA LEU A 131 -8.81 7.04 -14.03
C LEU A 131 -8.66 6.96 -12.51
N MET A 132 -9.38 6.05 -11.89
CA MET A 132 -9.02 5.51 -10.57
C MET A 132 -7.98 4.40 -10.79
N HIS A 133 -6.71 4.76 -10.94
CA HIS A 133 -5.65 3.84 -11.38
C HIS A 133 -4.77 3.27 -10.25
N ILE A 134 -5.20 3.42 -9.01
CA ILE A 134 -4.51 2.88 -7.83
C ILE A 134 -4.60 1.34 -7.83
N LYS A 135 -3.55 0.67 -7.34
CA LYS A 135 -3.51 -0.75 -7.02
C LYS A 135 -3.00 -0.89 -5.59
N GLN A 136 -3.93 -0.77 -4.64
CA GLN A 136 -3.61 -0.72 -3.21
C GLN A 136 -4.66 -1.48 -2.42
N ALA A 137 -4.22 -2.27 -1.46
CA ALA A 137 -5.08 -2.80 -0.40
C ALA A 137 -4.52 -2.38 0.97
N VAL A 138 -5.40 -2.00 1.89
CA VAL A 138 -5.07 -1.82 3.31
C VAL A 138 -5.78 -2.90 4.08
N ILE A 139 -5.03 -3.69 4.87
CA ILE A 139 -5.52 -4.87 5.58
C ILE A 139 -5.27 -4.70 7.07
N ASP A 140 -6.34 -4.73 7.87
CA ASP A 140 -6.34 -4.71 9.33
C ASP A 140 -5.57 -3.53 9.95
N ASP A 141 -5.38 -2.43 9.23
CA ASP A 141 -4.57 -1.27 9.62
C ASP A 141 -3.08 -1.61 9.91
N ARG A 142 -2.60 -2.73 9.39
CA ARG A 142 -1.28 -3.28 9.68
C ARG A 142 -0.43 -3.48 8.44
N VAL A 143 -1.08 -3.71 7.31
CA VAL A 143 -0.43 -4.01 6.04
C VAL A 143 -1.04 -3.15 4.96
N ASN A 144 -0.21 -2.56 4.11
CA ASN A 144 -0.68 -2.03 2.84
C ASN A 144 0.10 -2.64 1.68
N THR A 145 -0.54 -2.66 0.52
CA THR A 145 0.09 -3.13 -0.72
C THR A 145 0.15 -2.03 -1.74
N SER A 146 1.16 -2.06 -2.60
CA SER A 146 1.39 -1.10 -3.67
C SER A 146 2.07 -1.78 -4.85
N GLY A 147 2.05 -1.18 -6.02
CA GLY A 147 2.75 -1.68 -7.19
C GLY A 147 1.99 -1.47 -8.49
N SER A 148 2.40 -2.18 -9.53
CA SER A 148 1.76 -2.14 -10.85
C SER A 148 0.60 -3.13 -10.97
N MET A 149 0.61 -4.20 -10.16
CA MET A 149 -0.23 -5.37 -10.31
C MET A 149 -1.72 -5.09 -10.13
N ASN A 150 -2.50 -5.24 -11.19
CA ASN A 150 -3.95 -5.39 -11.09
C ASN A 150 -4.31 -6.77 -10.52
N GLN A 151 -5.48 -6.89 -9.92
CA GLN A 151 -5.96 -8.17 -9.39
C GLN A 151 -6.77 -8.93 -10.45
N THR A 152 -6.12 -9.16 -11.61
CA THR A 152 -6.69 -9.82 -12.79
C THR A 152 -6.01 -11.14 -13.08
N SER A 153 -6.66 -12.00 -13.88
CA SER A 153 -6.07 -13.29 -14.28
C SER A 153 -4.80 -13.11 -15.11
N SER A 154 -4.73 -12.08 -15.95
CA SER A 154 -3.53 -11.77 -16.75
C SER A 154 -2.38 -11.29 -15.86
N ALA A 155 -2.64 -10.38 -14.94
CA ALA A 155 -1.63 -9.89 -14.00
C ALA A 155 -1.10 -11.00 -13.07
N ALA A 156 -1.96 -11.96 -12.70
CA ALA A 156 -1.59 -13.08 -11.84
C ALA A 156 -0.72 -14.15 -12.52
N ARG A 157 -0.77 -14.24 -13.89
CA ARG A 157 -0.24 -15.43 -14.59
C ARG A 157 0.69 -15.14 -15.76
N TYR A 158 0.57 -13.96 -16.38
CA TYR A 158 1.17 -13.71 -17.70
C TYR A 158 1.93 -12.40 -17.79
N ASN A 159 1.53 -11.37 -17.03
CA ASN A 159 2.18 -10.07 -17.11
C ASN A 159 3.38 -10.02 -16.17
N ASP A 160 4.39 -9.23 -16.54
CA ASP A 160 5.46 -8.79 -15.64
C ASP A 160 4.93 -7.68 -14.75
N GLU A 161 4.64 -8.00 -13.49
CA GLU A 161 4.07 -7.06 -12.53
C GLU A 161 4.88 -7.05 -11.23
N ARG A 162 4.78 -5.96 -10.49
CA ARG A 162 5.36 -5.82 -9.16
C ARG A 162 4.28 -5.61 -8.11
N LEU A 163 4.40 -6.29 -6.99
CA LEU A 163 3.62 -6.12 -5.77
C LEU A 163 4.56 -5.91 -4.58
N ASP A 164 4.41 -4.79 -3.89
CA ASP A 164 5.07 -4.51 -2.62
C ASP A 164 4.07 -4.71 -1.48
N ILE A 165 4.47 -5.48 -0.44
CA ILE A 165 3.71 -5.65 0.79
C ILE A 165 4.48 -4.96 1.90
N VAL A 166 3.86 -3.92 2.46
CA VAL A 166 4.49 -2.99 3.39
C VAL A 166 3.88 -3.13 4.77
N HIS A 167 4.72 -3.38 5.78
CA HIS A 167 4.34 -3.54 7.18
C HIS A 167 4.68 -2.30 8.04
N ASP A 168 4.86 -1.15 7.41
CA ASP A 168 5.13 0.12 8.08
C ASP A 168 3.83 0.81 8.50
N ALA A 169 3.73 1.20 9.76
CA ALA A 169 2.53 1.78 10.33
C ALA A 169 2.18 3.15 9.73
N SER A 170 3.18 4.00 9.46
CA SER A 170 2.98 5.34 8.92
C SER A 170 2.51 5.29 7.48
N SER A 171 3.15 4.45 6.67
CA SER A 171 2.76 4.17 5.28
C SER A 171 1.35 3.58 5.21
N THR A 172 1.03 2.62 6.07
CA THR A 172 -0.29 1.97 6.13
C THR A 172 -1.38 2.97 6.54
N GLN A 173 -1.12 3.82 7.54
CA GLN A 173 -2.06 4.87 7.93
C GLN A 173 -2.31 5.86 6.78
N ARG A 174 -1.26 6.30 6.10
CA ARG A 174 -1.38 7.19 4.93
C ARG A 174 -2.19 6.56 3.80
N ALA A 175 -1.98 5.27 3.53
CA ALA A 175 -2.74 4.52 2.54
C ALA A 175 -4.22 4.41 2.92
N LYS A 176 -4.52 4.15 4.19
CA LYS A 176 -5.88 4.12 4.74
C LYS A 176 -6.57 5.47 4.63
N ASP A 177 -5.91 6.55 5.05
CA ASP A 177 -6.44 7.91 4.98
C ASP A 177 -6.79 8.30 3.54
N LYS A 178 -5.93 7.93 2.58
CA LYS A 178 -6.23 8.14 1.16
C LYS A 178 -7.48 7.39 0.73
N PHE A 179 -7.62 6.12 1.10
CA PHE A 179 -8.81 5.33 0.79
C PHE A 179 -10.08 5.95 1.39
N LEU A 180 -10.05 6.27 2.69
CA LEU A 180 -11.20 6.83 3.41
C LEU A 180 -11.60 8.21 2.86
N LYS A 181 -10.63 9.04 2.50
CA LYS A 181 -10.89 10.32 1.81
C LYS A 181 -11.62 10.11 0.48
N MET A 182 -11.18 9.15 -0.33
CA MET A 182 -11.86 8.80 -1.58
C MET A 182 -13.27 8.24 -1.31
N TRP A 183 -13.39 7.38 -0.29
CA TRP A 183 -14.66 6.78 0.09
C TRP A 183 -15.71 7.80 0.51
N ALA A 184 -15.32 8.86 1.22
CA ALA A 184 -16.19 9.93 1.70
C ALA A 184 -16.47 11.02 0.65
N ASP A 185 -15.74 11.05 -0.46
CA ASP A 185 -15.88 12.08 -1.49
C ASP A 185 -16.99 11.72 -2.49
N HIS A 186 -18.23 12.04 -2.13
CA HIS A 186 -19.41 11.80 -2.97
C HIS A 186 -19.46 12.65 -4.24
N GLY A 187 -18.65 13.69 -4.35
CA GLY A 187 -18.51 14.49 -5.57
C GLY A 187 -17.70 13.77 -6.64
N ARG A 188 -16.72 12.97 -6.22
CA ARG A 188 -15.78 12.26 -7.10
C ARG A 188 -16.03 10.76 -7.22
N PHE A 189 -16.78 10.18 -6.30
CA PHE A 189 -17.08 8.75 -6.25
C PHE A 189 -18.55 8.51 -5.93
N GLU A 190 -19.13 7.51 -6.54
CA GLU A 190 -20.52 7.10 -6.31
C GLU A 190 -20.62 5.61 -6.00
N ASP A 191 -21.74 5.23 -5.33
CA ASP A 191 -22.01 3.83 -5.06
C ASP A 191 -22.37 3.10 -6.35
N TRP A 192 -21.71 1.97 -6.60
CA TRP A 192 -22.08 1.07 -7.67
C TRP A 192 -23.15 0.09 -7.17
N ARG A 193 -24.32 0.08 -7.85
CA ARG A 193 -25.51 -0.68 -7.46
C ARG A 193 -25.91 -1.71 -8.51
#